data_0ca19e1ada57a150249dbb6fe570a87c
#
_entry.id   0ca19e1ada57a150249dbb6fe570a87c
#
_cell.length_a   1.000
_cell.length_b   1.000
_cell.length_c   1.000
_cell.angle_alpha   90.00
_cell.angle_beta   90.00
_cell.angle_gamma   90.00
#
_symmetry.space_group_name_H-M   'P 1'
#
loop_
_entity.id
_entity.type
_entity.pdbx_description
1 polymer ?
#
loop_
_entity_poly.entity_id
_entity_poly.type
_entity_poly.pdbx_seq_one_letter_code
_entity_poly.pdbx_strand_id
1 'polypeptide(L)'
;MSEENIDRSPRASKTRTAKPRRQPWRPPSVLDAPDPPEGYVHRWIRAEIRGFDDRKNISARMREGWELVRKEEYPEFEAPTVDSGNYEGIFGVGGLLLARIPREIVAERKSYFNQMSSDAMTAVDND
;
A
#
# COMPACT_ATOMS: atom_id res chain seq x y z
N MET A 1 14.27 41.65 -26.18
CA MET A 1 14.32 41.63 -24.73
C MET A 1 13.09 41.03 -24.12
N SER A 2 11.93 41.44 -24.55
CA SER A 2 10.68 40.81 -24.10
C SER A 2 10.57 39.35 -24.54
N GLU A 3 11.28 38.99 -25.61
CA GLU A 3 11.29 37.64 -26.12
C GLU A 3 11.90 36.64 -25.13
N GLU A 4 12.92 37.08 -24.40
CA GLU A 4 13.56 36.21 -23.40
C GLU A 4 12.62 35.83 -22.28
N ASN A 5 11.80 36.76 -21.84
CA ASN A 5 10.82 36.47 -20.77
C ASN A 5 9.71 35.54 -21.24
N ILE A 6 9.31 35.69 -22.49
CA ILE A 6 8.27 34.85 -23.07
C ILE A 6 8.75 33.43 -23.21
N ASP A 7 10.00 33.24 -23.61
CA ASP A 7 10.55 31.93 -23.84
C ASP A 7 10.76 31.14 -22.56
N ARG A 8 11.08 31.80 -21.46
CA ARG A 8 11.34 31.12 -20.20
C ARG A 8 10.13 30.40 -19.68
N SER A 9 9.00 31.03 -19.65
CA SER A 9 7.78 30.47 -19.09
C SER A 9 7.23 29.32 -19.95
N PRO A 10 7.04 29.47 -21.26
CA PRO A 10 6.57 28.37 -22.09
C PRO A 10 7.54 27.20 -22.13
N ARG A 11 8.83 27.47 -22.08
CA ARG A 11 9.83 26.43 -22.12
C ARG A 11 9.78 25.55 -20.87
N ALA A 12 9.67 26.16 -19.70
CA ALA A 12 9.57 25.45 -18.45
C ALA A 12 8.31 24.58 -18.41
N SER A 13 7.20 25.11 -18.87
CA SER A 13 5.94 24.40 -18.94
C SER A 13 6.03 23.18 -19.86
N LYS A 14 6.60 23.39 -21.06
CA LYS A 14 6.75 22.31 -22.03
C LYS A 14 7.66 21.20 -21.51
N THR A 15 8.72 21.57 -20.82
CA THR A 15 9.64 20.58 -20.26
C THR A 15 8.94 19.70 -19.22
N ARG A 16 8.09 20.30 -18.41
CA ARG A 16 7.36 19.57 -17.38
C ARG A 16 6.29 18.65 -17.95
N THR A 17 5.62 19.08 -19.01
CA THR A 17 4.54 18.30 -19.62
C THR A 17 5.04 17.28 -20.62
N ALA A 18 6.14 17.57 -21.31
CA ALA A 18 6.65 16.72 -22.37
C ALA A 18 7.30 15.43 -21.86
N LYS A 19 7.86 15.46 -20.67
CA LYS A 19 8.54 14.29 -20.11
C LYS A 19 8.05 14.05 -18.69
N PRO A 20 7.53 12.84 -18.41
CA PRO A 20 7.23 12.49 -17.03
C PRO A 20 8.52 12.57 -16.22
N ARG A 21 8.45 13.23 -15.10
CA ARG A 21 9.61 13.36 -14.25
C ARG A 21 9.96 12.03 -13.63
N ARG A 22 11.26 11.72 -13.67
CA ARG A 22 11.78 10.64 -12.86
C ARG A 22 11.55 11.00 -11.39
N GLN A 23 11.15 10.02 -10.58
CA GLN A 23 11.00 10.26 -9.16
C GLN A 23 12.34 10.62 -8.53
N PRO A 24 12.35 11.54 -7.55
CA PRO A 24 13.59 11.87 -6.85
C PRO A 24 14.20 10.63 -6.23
N TRP A 25 15.53 10.56 -6.27
CA TRP A 25 16.22 9.46 -5.61
C TRP A 25 15.99 9.50 -4.10
N ARG A 26 15.76 8.33 -3.53
CA ARG A 26 15.68 8.13 -2.09
C ARG A 26 16.37 6.80 -1.75
N PRO A 27 16.87 6.65 -0.51
CA PRO A 27 17.47 5.37 -0.13
C PRO A 27 16.46 4.24 -0.27
N PRO A 28 16.87 3.11 -0.84
CA PRO A 28 15.96 1.95 -0.90
C PRO A 28 15.63 1.44 0.50
N SER A 29 14.43 0.93 0.65
CA SER A 29 13.95 0.37 1.91
C SER A 29 13.58 -1.10 1.70
N VAL A 30 13.79 -1.92 2.73
CA VAL A 30 13.37 -3.32 2.67
C VAL A 30 11.85 -3.45 2.60
N LEU A 31 11.11 -2.40 2.94
CA LEU A 31 9.65 -2.37 2.86
C LEU A 31 9.14 -1.72 1.58
N ASP A 32 10.02 -1.53 0.60
CA ASP A 32 9.57 -1.06 -0.71
C ASP A 32 8.71 -2.13 -1.36
N ALA A 33 7.59 -1.72 -1.92
CA ALA A 33 6.64 -2.62 -2.53
C ALA A 33 6.29 -2.14 -3.93
N PRO A 34 5.90 -3.05 -4.85
CA PRO A 34 5.41 -2.64 -6.16
C PRO A 34 4.11 -1.85 -6.01
N ASP A 35 3.77 -1.09 -7.03
CA ASP A 35 2.52 -0.34 -7.03
C ASP A 35 1.34 -1.32 -7.14
N PRO A 36 0.27 -1.12 -6.37
CA PRO A 36 -0.90 -1.97 -6.48
C PRO A 36 -1.63 -1.77 -7.81
N PRO A 37 -2.41 -2.76 -8.25
CA PRO A 37 -3.30 -2.56 -9.40
C PRO A 37 -4.29 -1.43 -9.13
N GLU A 38 -4.82 -0.84 -10.18
CA GLU A 38 -5.83 0.19 -10.04
C GLU A 38 -7.01 -0.30 -9.21
N GLY A 39 -7.43 0.50 -8.24
CA GLY A 39 -8.52 0.14 -7.34
C GLY A 39 -8.12 -0.66 -6.12
N TYR A 40 -6.83 -0.95 -5.96
CA TYR A 40 -6.31 -1.71 -4.82
C TYR A 40 -5.33 -0.89 -4.00
N VAL A 41 -5.10 -1.35 -2.76
CA VAL A 41 -4.13 -0.76 -1.84
C VAL A 41 -3.23 -1.87 -1.34
N HIS A 42 -1.93 -1.63 -1.29
CA HIS A 42 -0.96 -2.54 -0.69
C HIS A 42 -0.67 -2.15 0.75
N ARG A 43 -0.45 -3.16 1.60
CA ARG A 43 -0.04 -2.96 2.98
C ARG A 43 0.75 -4.16 3.46
N TRP A 44 1.71 -3.92 4.34
CA TRP A 44 2.43 -4.98 5.02
C TRP A 44 1.62 -5.46 6.21
N ILE A 45 1.45 -6.77 6.34
CA ILE A 45 0.75 -7.38 7.47
C ILE A 45 1.68 -8.34 8.20
N ARG A 46 1.51 -8.42 9.51
CA ARG A 46 2.39 -9.23 10.34
C ARG A 46 1.98 -10.70 10.28
N ALA A 47 2.93 -11.57 9.93
CA ALA A 47 2.73 -13.01 9.88
C ALA A 47 3.49 -13.74 10.98
N GLU A 48 4.45 -13.05 11.62
CA GLU A 48 5.34 -13.67 12.59
C GLU A 48 5.72 -12.67 13.68
N ILE A 49 5.74 -13.15 14.93
CA ILE A 49 6.19 -12.36 16.08
C ILE A 49 7.23 -13.19 16.81
N ARG A 50 8.45 -12.64 16.96
CA ARG A 50 9.54 -13.27 17.72
C ARG A 50 9.81 -14.72 17.28
N GLY A 51 9.74 -14.98 15.98
CA GLY A 51 9.99 -16.31 15.42
C GLY A 51 8.79 -17.23 15.44
N PHE A 52 7.63 -16.79 15.93
CA PHE A 52 6.41 -17.60 15.97
C PHE A 52 5.38 -17.12 14.97
N ASP A 53 4.70 -18.06 14.32
CA ASP A 53 3.62 -17.72 13.38
C ASP A 53 2.50 -16.98 14.09
N ASP A 54 2.04 -15.90 13.47
CA ASP A 54 0.88 -15.16 13.95
C ASP A 54 -0.35 -15.49 13.11
N ARG A 55 -0.78 -16.74 13.19
CA ARG A 55 -1.91 -17.24 12.40
C ARG A 55 -3.20 -16.48 12.68
N LYS A 56 -3.39 -16.05 13.91
CA LYS A 56 -4.58 -15.30 14.31
C LYS A 56 -4.68 -13.99 13.56
N ASN A 57 -3.56 -13.27 13.45
CA ASN A 57 -3.52 -12.01 12.72
C ASN A 57 -3.77 -12.20 11.23
N ILE A 58 -3.10 -13.19 10.63
CA ILE A 58 -3.27 -13.50 9.21
C ILE A 58 -4.72 -13.91 8.92
N SER A 59 -5.29 -14.79 9.75
CA SER A 59 -6.67 -15.23 9.59
C SER A 59 -7.64 -14.05 9.65
N ALA A 60 -7.43 -13.13 10.62
CA ALA A 60 -8.27 -11.96 10.76
C ALA A 60 -8.17 -11.05 9.52
N ARG A 61 -6.96 -10.84 9.01
CA ARG A 61 -6.77 -10.03 7.80
C ARG A 61 -7.46 -10.66 6.59
N MET A 62 -7.32 -11.97 6.41
CA MET A 62 -7.97 -12.67 5.30
C MET A 62 -9.50 -12.53 5.35
N ARG A 63 -10.08 -12.59 6.54
CA ARG A 63 -11.52 -12.40 6.72
C ARG A 63 -11.97 -10.98 6.41
N GLU A 64 -11.08 -10.00 6.54
CA GLU A 64 -11.38 -8.62 6.20
C GLU A 64 -11.34 -8.38 4.70
N GLY A 65 -10.82 -9.32 3.92
CA GLY A 65 -10.75 -9.20 2.46
C GLY A 65 -9.35 -8.98 1.91
N TRP A 66 -8.31 -9.09 2.74
CA TRP A 66 -6.94 -8.99 2.29
C TRP A 66 -6.49 -10.22 1.52
N GLU A 67 -5.69 -10.02 0.48
CA GLU A 67 -5.08 -11.09 -0.29
C GLU A 67 -3.57 -10.91 -0.28
N LEU A 68 -2.83 -12.00 -0.14
CA LEU A 68 -1.38 -11.94 -0.15
C LEU A 68 -0.87 -11.76 -1.58
N VAL A 69 0.17 -10.95 -1.74
CA VAL A 69 0.74 -10.61 -3.05
C VAL A 69 1.92 -11.52 -3.35
N ARG A 70 1.85 -12.24 -4.46
CA ARG A 70 2.89 -13.18 -4.87
C ARG A 70 3.90 -12.51 -5.79
N LYS A 71 5.14 -12.98 -5.73
CA LYS A 71 6.23 -12.50 -6.60
C LYS A 71 5.86 -12.63 -8.08
N GLU A 72 5.13 -13.67 -8.43
CA GLU A 72 4.73 -13.96 -9.81
C GLU A 72 3.89 -12.86 -10.44
N GLU A 73 3.18 -12.09 -9.62
CA GLU A 73 2.36 -10.98 -10.10
C GLU A 73 3.21 -9.77 -10.50
N TYR A 74 4.43 -9.69 -9.99
CA TYR A 74 5.36 -8.59 -10.26
C TYR A 74 6.76 -9.13 -10.55
N PRO A 75 6.94 -9.82 -11.67
CA PRO A 75 8.22 -10.49 -11.95
C PRO A 75 9.40 -9.54 -12.11
N GLU A 76 9.13 -8.28 -12.45
CA GLU A 76 10.18 -7.27 -12.64
C GLU A 76 10.57 -6.55 -11.36
N PHE A 77 9.79 -6.72 -10.29
CA PHE A 77 10.08 -6.03 -9.04
C PHE A 77 11.01 -6.88 -8.17
N GLU A 78 12.16 -6.31 -7.84
CA GLU A 78 13.16 -6.97 -6.99
C GLU A 78 12.88 -6.66 -5.52
N ALA A 79 12.41 -7.66 -4.80
CA ALA A 79 12.16 -7.55 -3.37
C ALA A 79 12.26 -8.92 -2.70
N PRO A 80 12.55 -8.96 -1.39
CA PRO A 80 12.60 -10.23 -0.69
C PRO A 80 11.27 -10.97 -0.73
N THR A 81 11.35 -12.30 -0.83
CA THR A 81 10.18 -13.17 -0.79
C THR A 81 10.40 -14.23 0.26
N VAL A 82 9.32 -14.86 0.70
CA VAL A 82 9.41 -15.97 1.64
C VAL A 82 9.91 -17.20 0.89
N ASP A 83 10.95 -17.83 1.43
CA ASP A 83 11.65 -18.96 0.75
C ASP A 83 10.99 -20.31 0.97
N SER A 84 10.25 -20.47 2.05
CA SER A 84 9.68 -21.78 2.39
C SER A 84 8.46 -21.64 3.28
N GLY A 85 7.68 -22.71 3.37
CA GLY A 85 6.51 -22.77 4.24
C GLY A 85 5.23 -22.37 3.51
N ASN A 86 4.22 -22.04 4.29
CA ASN A 86 2.89 -21.73 3.76
C ASN A 86 2.83 -20.46 2.93
N TYR A 87 3.80 -19.57 3.11
CA TYR A 87 3.84 -18.28 2.44
C TYR A 87 4.94 -18.17 1.39
N GLU A 88 5.43 -19.33 0.95
CA GLU A 88 6.48 -19.37 -0.08
C GLU A 88 6.03 -18.64 -1.35
N GLY A 89 6.91 -17.81 -1.88
CA GLY A 89 6.64 -17.04 -3.09
C GLY A 89 5.90 -15.73 -2.88
N ILE A 90 5.54 -15.41 -1.64
CA ILE A 90 4.89 -14.15 -1.31
C ILE A 90 5.95 -13.14 -0.91
N PHE A 91 5.79 -11.88 -1.33
CA PHE A 91 6.69 -10.82 -0.88
C PHE A 91 6.65 -10.74 0.63
N GLY A 92 7.80 -10.89 1.27
CA GLY A 92 7.86 -10.90 2.73
C GLY A 92 9.25 -10.60 3.25
N VAL A 93 9.33 -9.90 4.36
CA VAL A 93 10.58 -9.55 5.02
C VAL A 93 10.35 -9.35 6.50
N GLY A 94 11.22 -9.95 7.31
CA GLY A 94 11.19 -9.71 8.76
C GLY A 94 9.87 -10.04 9.44
N GLY A 95 9.17 -11.07 9.00
CA GLY A 95 7.89 -11.45 9.57
C GLY A 95 6.69 -10.69 9.03
N LEU A 96 6.89 -9.82 8.04
CA LEU A 96 5.82 -9.09 7.37
C LEU A 96 5.58 -9.67 5.99
N LEU A 97 4.31 -9.73 5.59
CA LEU A 97 3.91 -10.17 4.25
C LEU A 97 3.18 -9.03 3.54
N LEU A 98 3.40 -8.92 2.24
CA LEU A 98 2.70 -7.93 1.45
C LEU A 98 1.30 -8.42 1.11
N ALA A 99 0.31 -7.58 1.33
CA ALA A 99 -1.08 -7.89 1.05
C ALA A 99 -1.76 -6.75 0.31
N ARG A 100 -2.82 -7.07 -0.40
CA ARG A 100 -3.63 -6.09 -1.11
C ARG A 100 -5.09 -6.21 -0.73
N ILE A 101 -5.81 -5.12 -0.86
CA ILE A 101 -7.24 -5.09 -0.58
C ILE A 101 -7.90 -4.09 -1.55
N PRO A 102 -9.12 -4.35 -2.04
CA PRO A 102 -9.84 -3.35 -2.82
C PRO A 102 -10.03 -2.07 -2.03
N ARG A 103 -9.85 -0.94 -2.70
CA ARG A 103 -9.98 0.37 -2.05
C ARG A 103 -11.37 0.59 -1.46
N GLU A 104 -12.40 0.05 -2.08
CA GLU A 104 -13.76 0.15 -1.60
C GLU A 104 -13.93 -0.47 -0.21
N ILE A 105 -13.27 -1.58 0.04
CA ILE A 105 -13.35 -2.24 1.35
C ILE A 105 -12.71 -1.37 2.43
N VAL A 106 -11.59 -0.71 2.11
CA VAL A 106 -10.96 0.23 3.05
C VAL A 106 -11.92 1.36 3.41
N ALA A 107 -12.57 1.93 2.40
CA ALA A 107 -13.54 3.00 2.61
C ALA A 107 -14.77 2.54 3.40
N GLU A 108 -15.28 1.36 3.08
CA GLU A 108 -16.42 0.78 3.79
C GLU A 108 -16.09 0.49 5.25
N ARG A 109 -14.91 -0.04 5.49
CA ARG A 109 -14.46 -0.31 6.86
C ARG A 109 -14.35 0.97 7.67
N LYS A 110 -13.78 2.00 7.07
CA LYS A 110 -13.67 3.31 7.71
C LYS A 110 -15.04 3.89 8.04
N SER A 111 -15.98 3.81 7.10
CA SER A 111 -17.35 4.27 7.31
C SER A 111 -18.05 3.49 8.42
N TYR A 112 -17.87 2.18 8.44
CA TYR A 112 -18.47 1.32 9.45
C TYR A 112 -18.01 1.72 10.86
N PHE A 113 -16.69 1.87 11.06
CA PHE A 113 -16.17 2.22 12.37
C PHE A 113 -16.51 3.67 12.77
N ASN A 114 -16.55 4.59 11.82
CA ASN A 114 -16.99 5.95 12.08
C ASN A 114 -18.45 5.99 12.52
N GLN A 115 -19.30 5.17 11.89
CA GLN A 115 -20.71 5.07 12.24
C GLN A 115 -20.88 4.49 13.65
N MET A 116 -20.14 3.44 13.98
CA MET A 116 -20.16 2.85 15.30
C MET A 116 -19.76 3.87 16.37
N SER A 117 -18.71 4.64 16.12
CA SER A 117 -18.26 5.66 17.07
C SER A 117 -19.30 6.76 17.24
N SER A 118 -19.92 7.18 16.15
CA SER A 118 -20.97 8.19 16.18
C SER A 118 -22.18 7.70 16.96
N ASP A 119 -22.60 6.45 16.74
CA ASP A 119 -23.73 5.86 17.44
C ASP A 119 -23.46 5.71 18.94
N ALA A 120 -22.23 5.32 19.29
CA ALA A 120 -21.84 5.20 20.68
C ALA A 120 -21.86 6.56 21.39
N MET A 121 -21.37 7.60 20.73
CA MET A 121 -21.41 8.95 21.29
C MET A 121 -22.82 9.46 21.45
N THR A 122 -23.69 9.19 20.49
CA THR A 122 -25.10 9.59 20.56
C THR A 122 -25.81 8.89 21.74
N ALA A 123 -25.52 7.61 21.94
CA ALA A 123 -26.09 6.86 23.05
C ALA A 123 -25.63 7.43 24.41
N VAL A 124 -24.37 7.84 24.52
CA VAL A 124 -23.87 8.47 25.74
C VAL A 124 -24.54 9.82 25.99
N ASP A 125 -24.69 10.63 24.95
CA ASP A 125 -25.29 11.96 25.06
C ASP A 125 -26.78 11.90 25.43
N ASN A 126 -27.46 10.83 25.07
CA ASN A 126 -28.89 10.66 25.35
C ASN A 126 -29.15 10.11 26.75
N ASP A 127 -28.12 9.65 27.44
CA ASP A 127 -28.25 9.22 28.83
C ASP A 127 -28.09 10.40 29.76
#